data_9a0ad09c9f1c7f155e425a92022c6562
#
_entry.id   9a0ad09c9f1c7f155e425a92022c6562
#
_cell.length_a   1.000
_cell.length_b   1.000
_cell.length_c   1.000
_cell.angle_alpha   90.00
_cell.angle_beta   90.00
_cell.angle_gamma   90.00
#
_symmetry.space_group_name_H-M   'P 1'
#
loop_
_entity.id
_entity.type
_entity.pdbx_description
1 polymer ?
#
loop_
_entity_poly.entity_id
_entity_poly.type
_entity_poly.pdbx_seq_one_letter_code
_entity_poly.pdbx_strand_id
1 'polypeptide(L)'
;MKIIELHNREYRQRKHSFTMAMNAFGDMTRREFRQAMNSFQNKKSKMGKMFPVAVDASIPASLDWREKGYVTPVKNQGPCGSCWAFSATGALEGQMFRKTGKLVSLSEQNLVDCSWPQGNEGCNGGLMDYAFQYVKDNGGLDSEKSYPYSGKDETCHYRPQDSAANDTGFMDIPKEEKALLNAVASVGPISVGIDASLTSFQFYKKGIYYDPDCSTENLDHGVLLVGYGFEGQGTNNDKYWLVKNSWGEGWGMKGYIKMAKDRNNHCGIASAASFPTV
;
A
#
# COMPACT_ATOMS: atom_id res chain seq x y z
N MET A 1 8.89 24.31 7.50
CA MET A 1 7.91 24.89 8.45
C MET A 1 6.91 25.82 7.77
N LYS A 2 7.29 26.83 7.03
CA LYS A 2 6.35 27.80 6.38
C LYS A 2 5.25 27.14 5.52
N ILE A 3 5.56 26.09 4.75
CA ILE A 3 4.59 25.37 3.91
C ILE A 3 3.50 24.70 4.76
N ILE A 4 3.89 24.03 5.85
CA ILE A 4 2.97 23.36 6.77
C ILE A 4 2.06 24.38 7.47
N GLU A 5 2.62 25.50 7.94
CA GLU A 5 1.87 26.56 8.61
C GLU A 5 0.85 27.22 7.67
N LEU A 6 1.26 27.49 6.42
CA LEU A 6 0.37 28.05 5.40
C LEU A 6 -0.79 27.08 5.10
N HIS A 7 -0.46 25.84 4.78
CA HIS A 7 -1.46 24.80 4.49
C HIS A 7 -2.47 24.62 5.63
N ASN A 8 -1.99 24.55 6.88
CA ASN A 8 -2.86 24.38 8.03
C ASN A 8 -3.71 25.62 8.33
N ARG A 9 -3.25 26.80 7.99
CA ARG A 9 -4.06 28.03 8.03
C ARG A 9 -5.19 27.95 6.99
N GLU A 10 -4.89 27.52 5.77
CA GLU A 10 -5.88 27.33 4.71
C GLU A 10 -6.87 26.21 5.02
N TYR A 11 -6.42 25.14 5.69
CA TYR A 11 -7.31 24.11 6.22
C TYR A 11 -8.34 24.69 7.21
N ARG A 12 -7.94 25.56 8.13
CA ARG A 12 -8.87 26.28 9.03
C ARG A 12 -9.88 27.14 8.28
N GLN A 13 -9.52 27.61 7.09
CA GLN A 13 -10.40 28.34 6.17
C GLN A 13 -11.24 27.42 5.26
N ARG A 14 -11.21 26.09 5.49
CA ARG A 14 -11.90 25.08 4.70
C ARG A 14 -11.48 24.99 3.22
N LYS A 15 -10.25 25.42 2.90
CA LYS A 15 -9.68 25.30 1.54
C LYS A 15 -9.05 23.94 1.28
N HIS A 16 -8.71 23.20 2.32
CA HIS A 16 -8.16 21.85 2.26
C HIS A 16 -8.96 20.90 3.14
N SER A 17 -8.94 19.61 2.81
CA SER A 17 -9.62 18.55 3.54
C SER A 17 -8.70 17.77 4.50
N PHE A 18 -7.42 18.15 4.58
CA PHE A 18 -6.44 17.47 5.42
C PHE A 18 -5.46 18.48 6.02
N THR A 19 -4.76 18.04 7.07
CA THR A 19 -3.69 18.80 7.72
C THR A 19 -2.33 18.20 7.46
N MET A 20 -1.29 19.00 7.61
CA MET A 20 0.11 18.60 7.54
C MET A 20 0.80 18.82 8.89
N ALA A 21 1.82 18.01 9.17
CA ALA A 21 2.67 18.16 10.34
C ALA A 21 4.11 17.79 10.00
N MET A 22 5.05 18.33 10.78
CA MET A 22 6.45 17.92 10.74
C MET A 22 6.56 16.46 11.20
N ASN A 23 7.43 15.69 10.55
CA ASN A 23 7.71 14.30 10.88
C ASN A 23 9.18 13.96 10.66
N ALA A 24 9.55 12.68 10.72
CA ALA A 24 10.92 12.21 10.56
C ALA A 24 11.55 12.53 9.19
N PHE A 25 10.76 12.98 8.20
CA PHE A 25 11.25 13.38 6.87
C PHE A 25 11.48 14.88 6.72
N GLY A 26 11.44 15.62 7.82
CA GLY A 26 11.50 17.10 7.81
C GLY A 26 12.80 17.70 7.34
N ASP A 27 13.90 16.96 7.39
CA ASP A 27 15.24 17.33 6.92
C ASP A 27 15.53 16.87 5.49
N MET A 28 14.63 16.09 4.88
CA MET A 28 14.76 15.62 3.50
C MET A 28 14.21 16.62 2.51
N THR A 29 14.98 16.88 1.45
CA THR A 29 14.43 17.51 0.26
C THR A 29 13.44 16.59 -0.44
N ARG A 30 12.57 17.15 -1.27
CA ARG A 30 11.62 16.36 -2.08
C ARG A 30 12.32 15.27 -2.91
N ARG A 31 13.52 15.59 -3.44
CA ARG A 31 14.32 14.65 -4.24
C ARG A 31 14.83 13.49 -3.38
N GLU A 32 15.43 13.79 -2.24
CA GLU A 32 15.94 12.78 -1.30
C GLU A 32 14.80 11.89 -0.79
N PHE A 33 13.67 12.47 -0.42
CA PHE A 33 12.50 11.75 0.01
C PHE A 33 12.00 10.77 -1.07
N ARG A 34 11.81 11.24 -2.30
CA ARG A 34 11.38 10.38 -3.42
C ARG A 34 12.38 9.26 -3.69
N GLN A 35 13.66 9.54 -3.65
CA GLN A 35 14.69 8.57 -3.91
C GLN A 35 14.79 7.48 -2.82
N ALA A 36 14.58 7.85 -1.55
CA ALA A 36 14.68 6.94 -0.42
C ALA A 36 13.39 6.15 -0.16
N MET A 37 12.22 6.77 -0.36
CA MET A 37 10.95 6.24 0.11
C MET A 37 10.02 5.72 -0.99
N ASN A 38 10.16 6.22 -2.23
CA ASN A 38 9.26 5.95 -3.34
C ASN A 38 9.98 5.19 -4.45
N SER A 39 9.79 3.89 -4.51
CA SER A 39 10.50 3.03 -5.45
C SER A 39 9.62 1.93 -6.05
N PHE A 40 8.32 2.19 -6.11
CA PHE A 40 7.42 1.37 -6.89
C PHE A 40 7.75 1.56 -8.38
N GLN A 41 8.06 0.47 -9.06
CA GLN A 41 8.37 0.48 -10.49
C GLN A 41 7.10 0.16 -11.27
N ASN A 42 6.47 1.17 -11.85
CA ASN A 42 5.29 0.98 -12.71
C ASN A 42 5.71 0.38 -14.08
N LYS A 43 6.35 -0.78 -14.06
CA LYS A 43 6.66 -1.58 -15.25
C LYS A 43 5.43 -2.46 -15.56
N LYS A 44 5.14 -2.69 -16.85
CA LYS A 44 4.14 -3.67 -17.25
C LYS A 44 4.59 -5.05 -16.76
N SER A 45 3.93 -5.58 -15.74
CA SER A 45 4.09 -6.99 -15.37
C SER A 45 3.49 -7.89 -16.46
N LYS A 46 3.88 -9.15 -16.47
CA LYS A 46 3.05 -10.17 -17.13
C LYS A 46 1.72 -10.12 -16.39
N MET A 47 0.65 -9.78 -17.09
CA MET A 47 -0.67 -9.60 -16.50
C MET A 47 -1.09 -10.89 -15.76
N GLY A 48 -1.54 -10.72 -14.51
CA GLY A 48 -2.24 -11.75 -13.78
C GLY A 48 -3.61 -12.03 -14.42
N LYS A 49 -4.33 -12.97 -13.82
CA LYS A 49 -5.74 -13.13 -14.19
C LYS A 49 -6.51 -11.89 -13.77
N MET A 50 -7.45 -11.44 -14.60
CA MET A 50 -8.26 -10.27 -14.30
C MET A 50 -9.35 -10.63 -13.28
N PHE A 51 -9.51 -9.81 -12.26
CA PHE A 51 -10.57 -9.94 -11.26
C PHE A 51 -11.94 -9.70 -11.89
N PRO A 52 -12.89 -10.66 -11.77
CA PRO A 52 -14.24 -10.49 -12.27
C PRO A 52 -15.03 -9.56 -11.36
N VAL A 53 -15.48 -8.43 -11.90
CA VAL A 53 -16.31 -7.47 -11.15
C VAL A 53 -17.74 -8.01 -11.07
N ALA A 54 -18.23 -8.26 -9.85
CA ALA A 54 -19.63 -8.69 -9.64
C ALA A 54 -20.58 -7.50 -9.79
N VAL A 55 -21.69 -7.70 -10.53
CA VAL A 55 -22.64 -6.62 -10.84
C VAL A 55 -23.62 -6.36 -9.68
N ASP A 56 -23.82 -7.30 -8.75
CA ASP A 56 -24.90 -7.28 -7.76
C ASP A 56 -24.47 -7.62 -6.31
N ALA A 57 -23.22 -7.45 -5.96
CA ALA A 57 -22.83 -7.65 -4.56
C ALA A 57 -23.36 -6.50 -3.68
N SER A 58 -24.04 -6.85 -2.60
CA SER A 58 -24.38 -5.90 -1.52
C SER A 58 -23.08 -5.41 -0.87
N ILE A 59 -22.56 -4.29 -1.35
CA ILE A 59 -21.32 -3.68 -0.86
C ILE A 59 -21.65 -2.79 0.34
N PRO A 60 -21.03 -3.00 1.51
CA PRO A 60 -21.21 -2.12 2.67
C PRO A 60 -20.84 -0.67 2.35
N ALA A 61 -21.48 0.29 2.99
CA ALA A 61 -21.17 1.72 2.84
C ALA A 61 -19.76 2.07 3.37
N SER A 62 -19.26 1.30 4.34
CA SER A 62 -17.93 1.42 4.93
C SER A 62 -17.38 0.05 5.32
N LEU A 63 -16.06 -0.09 5.29
CA LEU A 63 -15.38 -1.33 5.65
C LEU A 63 -13.97 -1.01 6.17
N ASP A 64 -13.57 -1.70 7.22
CA ASP A 64 -12.22 -1.63 7.78
C ASP A 64 -11.73 -3.05 8.14
N TRP A 65 -10.82 -3.59 7.34
CA TRP A 65 -10.28 -4.93 7.55
C TRP A 65 -9.42 -5.05 8.81
N ARG A 66 -8.95 -3.93 9.38
CA ARG A 66 -8.23 -3.93 10.67
C ARG A 66 -9.12 -4.45 11.80
N GLU A 67 -10.40 -4.06 11.79
CA GLU A 67 -11.39 -4.48 12.78
C GLU A 67 -11.74 -5.96 12.67
N LYS A 68 -11.43 -6.57 11.53
CA LYS A 68 -11.69 -8.00 11.25
C LYS A 68 -10.46 -8.90 11.46
N GLY A 69 -9.34 -8.33 11.90
CA GLY A 69 -8.13 -9.10 12.21
C GLY A 69 -7.24 -9.45 11.01
N TYR A 70 -7.43 -8.81 9.84
CA TYR A 70 -6.70 -9.09 8.60
C TYR A 70 -5.38 -8.36 8.46
N VAL A 71 -5.07 -7.42 9.35
CA VAL A 71 -4.00 -6.43 9.15
C VAL A 71 -3.02 -6.46 10.32
N THR A 72 -1.74 -6.67 10.03
CA THR A 72 -0.66 -6.60 11.01
C THR A 72 -0.40 -5.14 11.45
N PRO A 73 0.33 -4.91 12.57
CA PRO A 73 0.76 -3.58 12.95
C PRO A 73 1.52 -2.85 11.84
N VAL A 74 1.53 -1.52 11.90
CA VAL A 74 2.28 -0.68 10.96
C VAL A 74 3.78 -0.96 11.08
N LYS A 75 4.43 -1.12 9.93
CA LYS A 75 5.86 -1.39 9.79
C LYS A 75 6.59 -0.15 9.26
N ASN A 76 7.92 -0.20 9.25
CA ASN A 76 8.76 0.90 8.77
C ASN A 76 9.85 0.36 7.82
N GLN A 77 9.79 0.76 6.56
CA GLN A 77 10.77 0.38 5.54
C GLN A 77 12.15 1.03 5.72
N GLY A 78 12.24 2.13 6.50
CA GLY A 78 13.46 2.90 6.61
C GLY A 78 13.94 3.46 5.27
N PRO A 79 15.25 3.76 5.11
CA PRO A 79 15.80 4.35 3.89
C PRO A 79 16.08 3.31 2.79
N CYS A 80 15.23 2.31 2.65
CA CYS A 80 15.26 1.28 1.61
C CYS A 80 14.01 1.39 0.76
N GLY A 81 14.17 1.38 -0.56
CA GLY A 81 13.09 1.45 -1.53
C GLY A 81 12.30 0.13 -1.64
N SER A 82 11.76 -0.36 -0.54
CA SER A 82 11.07 -1.65 -0.41
C SER A 82 9.56 -1.54 -0.19
N CYS A 83 8.95 -0.38 -0.48
CA CYS A 83 7.52 -0.17 -0.30
C CYS A 83 6.67 -1.26 -0.99
N TRP A 84 7.11 -1.73 -2.16
CA TRP A 84 6.50 -2.83 -2.89
C TRP A 84 6.46 -4.14 -2.10
N ALA A 85 7.50 -4.43 -1.31
CA ALA A 85 7.57 -5.62 -0.47
C ALA A 85 6.59 -5.53 0.70
N PHE A 86 6.47 -4.38 1.36
CA PHE A 86 5.51 -4.15 2.44
C PHE A 86 4.06 -4.20 1.96
N SER A 87 3.78 -3.65 0.78
CA SER A 87 2.47 -3.76 0.14
C SER A 87 2.12 -5.23 -0.15
N ALA A 88 3.05 -5.98 -0.72
CA ALA A 88 2.85 -7.39 -1.06
C ALA A 88 2.66 -8.28 0.19
N THR A 89 3.51 -8.12 1.22
CA THR A 89 3.35 -8.88 2.47
C THR A 89 2.02 -8.57 3.14
N GLY A 90 1.59 -7.31 3.16
CA GLY A 90 0.32 -6.92 3.75
C GLY A 90 -0.88 -7.57 3.07
N ALA A 91 -0.90 -7.63 1.75
CA ALA A 91 -1.96 -8.31 1.00
C ALA A 91 -1.94 -9.83 1.24
N LEU A 92 -0.76 -10.43 1.28
CA LEU A 92 -0.61 -11.87 1.54
C LEU A 92 -0.94 -12.23 2.99
N GLU A 93 -0.58 -11.40 3.96
CA GLU A 93 -0.98 -11.54 5.37
C GLU A 93 -2.50 -11.60 5.52
N GLY A 94 -3.22 -10.72 4.82
CA GLY A 94 -4.67 -10.69 4.80
C GLY A 94 -5.29 -11.94 4.17
N GLN A 95 -4.79 -12.39 3.04
CA GLN A 95 -5.28 -13.60 2.36
C GLN A 95 -4.98 -14.87 3.15
N MET A 96 -3.81 -14.97 3.77
CA MET A 96 -3.47 -16.10 4.65
C MET A 96 -4.34 -16.12 5.90
N PHE A 97 -4.64 -14.97 6.51
CA PHE A 97 -5.60 -14.88 7.61
C PHE A 97 -6.99 -15.35 7.19
N ARG A 98 -7.48 -14.94 6.03
CA ARG A 98 -8.76 -15.40 5.47
C ARG A 98 -8.80 -16.92 5.32
N LYS A 99 -7.72 -17.51 4.84
CA LYS A 99 -7.62 -18.96 4.60
C LYS A 99 -7.49 -19.78 5.89
N THR A 100 -6.70 -19.30 6.86
CA THR A 100 -6.25 -20.09 8.01
C THR A 100 -6.82 -19.64 9.35
N GLY A 101 -7.35 -18.42 9.43
CA GLY A 101 -7.75 -17.79 10.70
C GLY A 101 -6.57 -17.33 11.57
N LYS A 102 -5.33 -17.38 11.06
CA LYS A 102 -4.13 -16.97 11.77
C LYS A 102 -3.46 -15.81 11.06
N LEU A 103 -3.24 -14.71 11.80
CA LEU A 103 -2.50 -13.56 11.31
C LEU A 103 -1.02 -13.71 11.67
N VAL A 104 -0.17 -13.90 10.67
CA VAL A 104 1.27 -14.04 10.82
C VAL A 104 1.96 -12.94 10.03
N SER A 105 2.83 -12.17 10.67
CA SER A 105 3.67 -11.17 10.00
C SER A 105 4.68 -11.84 9.09
N LEU A 106 4.71 -11.43 7.81
CA LEU A 106 5.54 -12.02 6.76
C LEU A 106 6.79 -11.18 6.52
N SER A 107 7.82 -11.82 5.96
CA SER A 107 9.14 -11.24 5.76
C SER A 107 9.22 -10.39 4.49
N GLU A 108 9.33 -9.09 4.63
CA GLU A 108 9.69 -8.18 3.54
C GLU A 108 11.15 -8.40 3.11
N GLN A 109 12.03 -8.69 4.05
CA GLN A 109 13.46 -8.94 3.73
C GLN A 109 13.62 -10.15 2.82
N ASN A 110 12.85 -11.21 3.01
CA ASN A 110 12.84 -12.38 2.12
C ASN A 110 12.52 -11.96 0.67
N LEU A 111 11.54 -11.07 0.49
CA LEU A 111 11.23 -10.54 -0.85
C LEU A 111 12.36 -9.66 -1.40
N VAL A 112 12.91 -8.76 -0.59
CA VAL A 112 14.01 -7.86 -0.97
C VAL A 112 15.24 -8.64 -1.46
N ASP A 113 15.62 -9.67 -0.73
CA ASP A 113 16.84 -10.44 -1.02
C ASP A 113 16.66 -11.46 -2.15
N CYS A 114 15.47 -12.02 -2.32
CA CYS A 114 15.28 -13.24 -3.12
C CYS A 114 14.51 -13.05 -4.43
N SER A 115 13.70 -12.01 -4.60
CA SER A 115 12.79 -11.88 -5.76
C SER A 115 13.40 -11.19 -7.00
N TRP A 116 14.70 -11.15 -7.10
CA TRP A 116 15.44 -10.62 -8.23
C TRP A 116 15.14 -11.34 -9.56
N PRO A 117 15.03 -12.68 -9.60
CA PRO A 117 14.69 -13.40 -10.83
C PRO A 117 13.32 -13.02 -11.41
N GLN A 118 12.39 -12.59 -10.57
CA GLN A 118 11.05 -12.15 -10.99
C GLN A 118 11.03 -10.70 -11.50
N GLY A 119 12.09 -9.93 -11.27
CA GLY A 119 12.25 -8.57 -11.76
C GLY A 119 12.29 -7.48 -10.70
N ASN A 120 12.24 -7.82 -9.42
CA ASN A 120 12.44 -6.88 -8.33
C ASN A 120 13.92 -6.52 -8.18
N GLU A 121 14.22 -5.35 -7.64
CA GLU A 121 15.56 -4.80 -7.52
C GLU A 121 15.91 -4.42 -6.06
N GLY A 122 15.39 -5.18 -5.10
CA GLY A 122 15.66 -4.98 -3.68
C GLY A 122 15.29 -3.58 -3.19
N CYS A 123 16.23 -2.89 -2.54
CA CYS A 123 16.05 -1.51 -2.07
C CYS A 123 15.99 -0.47 -3.20
N ASN A 124 16.32 -0.84 -4.44
CA ASN A 124 16.22 0.04 -5.60
C ASN A 124 14.83 0.04 -6.24
N GLY A 125 13.93 -0.79 -5.76
CA GLY A 125 12.53 -0.80 -6.18
C GLY A 125 12.02 -2.14 -6.65
N GLY A 126 10.73 -2.18 -6.93
CA GLY A 126 10.06 -3.39 -7.37
C GLY A 126 8.57 -3.21 -7.60
N LEU A 127 7.91 -4.35 -7.79
CA LEU A 127 6.49 -4.46 -8.09
C LEU A 127 5.86 -5.57 -7.25
N MET A 128 4.67 -5.33 -6.71
CA MET A 128 3.95 -6.31 -5.90
C MET A 128 3.65 -7.59 -6.67
N ASP A 129 3.29 -7.49 -7.95
CA ASP A 129 3.03 -8.65 -8.80
C ASP A 129 4.25 -9.55 -8.94
N TYR A 130 5.44 -8.98 -9.02
CA TYR A 130 6.69 -9.77 -9.04
C TYR A 130 6.95 -10.45 -7.69
N ALA A 131 6.56 -9.81 -6.59
CA ALA A 131 6.63 -10.42 -5.27
C ALA A 131 5.68 -11.63 -5.16
N PHE A 132 4.43 -11.51 -5.62
CA PHE A 132 3.48 -12.63 -5.66
C PHE A 132 3.97 -13.75 -6.57
N GLN A 133 4.53 -13.41 -7.73
CA GLN A 133 5.13 -14.40 -8.63
C GLN A 133 6.31 -15.13 -7.97
N TYR A 134 7.15 -14.41 -7.22
CA TYR A 134 8.24 -15.04 -6.45
C TYR A 134 7.69 -16.04 -5.45
N VAL A 135 6.68 -15.68 -4.66
CA VAL A 135 6.10 -16.59 -3.64
C VAL A 135 5.57 -17.85 -4.30
N LYS A 136 4.91 -17.73 -5.44
CA LYS A 136 4.45 -18.87 -6.25
C LYS A 136 5.60 -19.73 -6.73
N ASP A 137 6.59 -19.14 -7.39
CA ASP A 137 7.73 -19.84 -7.99
C ASP A 137 8.59 -20.54 -6.93
N ASN A 138 8.77 -19.87 -5.80
CA ASN A 138 9.56 -20.36 -4.67
C ASN A 138 8.84 -21.42 -3.83
N GLY A 139 7.52 -21.43 -3.88
CA GLY A 139 6.67 -22.31 -3.10
C GLY A 139 6.46 -21.88 -1.64
N GLY A 140 6.84 -20.66 -1.28
CA GLY A 140 6.67 -20.13 0.06
C GLY A 140 7.33 -18.79 0.33
N LEU A 141 6.99 -18.23 1.49
CA LEU A 141 7.58 -17.01 2.05
C LEU A 141 7.75 -17.18 3.55
N ASP A 142 8.92 -16.82 4.08
CA ASP A 142 9.23 -16.93 5.50
C ASP A 142 8.48 -15.86 6.32
N SER A 143 8.32 -16.14 7.61
CA SER A 143 7.77 -15.16 8.55
C SER A 143 8.76 -14.03 8.85
N GLU A 144 8.26 -12.88 9.26
CA GLU A 144 9.09 -11.77 9.75
C GLU A 144 10.00 -12.22 10.92
N LYS A 145 9.48 -13.07 11.79
CA LYS A 145 10.22 -13.60 12.93
C LYS A 145 11.43 -14.43 12.52
N SER A 146 11.31 -15.26 11.48
CA SER A 146 12.37 -16.17 11.01
C SER A 146 13.34 -15.49 10.04
N TYR A 147 12.91 -14.44 9.36
CA TYR A 147 13.67 -13.68 8.39
C TYR A 147 13.46 -12.17 8.60
N PRO A 148 14.09 -11.59 9.65
CA PRO A 148 13.82 -10.21 10.08
C PRO A 148 14.25 -9.16 9.05
N TYR A 149 13.54 -8.03 9.06
CA TYR A 149 13.84 -6.89 8.19
C TYR A 149 15.10 -6.15 8.63
N SER A 150 16.04 -5.94 7.70
CA SER A 150 17.29 -5.21 7.90
C SER A 150 17.37 -3.87 7.17
N GLY A 151 16.51 -3.66 6.16
CA GLY A 151 16.44 -2.41 5.39
C GLY A 151 17.62 -2.18 4.44
N LYS A 152 18.25 -3.23 3.99
CA LYS A 152 19.33 -3.23 2.99
C LYS A 152 19.28 -4.52 2.15
N ASP A 153 19.91 -4.50 0.98
CA ASP A 153 20.05 -5.70 0.16
C ASP A 153 21.04 -6.67 0.81
N GLU A 154 20.61 -7.92 0.98
CA GLU A 154 21.41 -9.00 1.55
C GLU A 154 21.35 -10.26 0.66
N THR A 155 22.14 -11.27 0.98
CA THR A 155 22.10 -12.56 0.30
C THR A 155 20.79 -13.30 0.68
N CYS A 156 20.13 -13.87 -0.32
CA CYS A 156 18.92 -14.67 -0.09
C CYS A 156 19.23 -15.89 0.79
N HIS A 157 18.47 -16.05 1.87
CA HIS A 157 18.56 -17.18 2.79
C HIS A 157 17.20 -17.75 3.19
N TYR A 158 16.27 -17.80 2.24
CA TYR A 158 14.98 -18.43 2.42
C TYR A 158 15.10 -19.86 2.94
N ARG A 159 14.22 -20.21 3.88
CA ARG A 159 14.16 -21.55 4.49
C ARG A 159 12.76 -22.14 4.36
N PRO A 160 12.57 -23.23 3.60
CA PRO A 160 11.26 -23.84 3.44
C PRO A 160 10.58 -24.25 4.74
N GLN A 161 11.35 -24.65 5.75
CA GLN A 161 10.82 -25.05 7.07
C GLN A 161 10.26 -23.85 7.88
N ASP A 162 10.65 -22.63 7.55
CA ASP A 162 10.20 -21.40 8.21
C ASP A 162 9.11 -20.67 7.41
N SER A 163 8.65 -21.27 6.31
CA SER A 163 7.61 -20.71 5.45
C SER A 163 6.29 -20.57 6.23
N ALA A 164 5.73 -19.36 6.18
CA ALA A 164 4.48 -19.00 6.84
C ALA A 164 3.36 -18.64 5.85
N ALA A 165 3.67 -18.58 4.56
CA ALA A 165 2.70 -18.26 3.51
C ALA A 165 3.09 -18.89 2.18
N ASN A 166 2.09 -19.06 1.32
CA ASN A 166 2.26 -19.40 -0.09
C ASN A 166 1.17 -18.72 -0.91
N ASP A 167 1.33 -18.69 -2.22
CA ASP A 167 0.27 -18.30 -3.14
C ASP A 167 0.30 -19.13 -4.43
N THR A 168 -0.76 -19.02 -5.21
CA THR A 168 -0.91 -19.71 -6.50
C THR A 168 -0.75 -18.75 -7.68
N GLY A 169 -0.45 -17.49 -7.39
CA GLY A 169 -0.35 -16.39 -8.33
C GLY A 169 -1.05 -15.16 -7.79
N PHE A 170 -1.55 -14.33 -8.69
CA PHE A 170 -2.23 -13.09 -8.33
C PHE A 170 -3.32 -12.73 -9.34
N MET A 171 -4.21 -11.85 -8.93
CA MET A 171 -5.22 -11.24 -9.78
C MET A 171 -4.98 -9.74 -9.91
N ASP A 172 -5.07 -9.22 -11.13
CA ASP A 172 -5.12 -7.80 -11.41
C ASP A 172 -6.56 -7.28 -11.32
N ILE A 173 -6.74 -6.09 -10.79
CA ILE A 173 -8.04 -5.45 -10.69
C ILE A 173 -8.18 -4.47 -11.86
N PRO A 174 -9.33 -4.44 -12.57
CA PRO A 174 -9.58 -3.43 -13.60
C PRO A 174 -9.33 -2.01 -13.09
N LYS A 175 -8.79 -1.14 -13.93
CA LYS A 175 -8.32 0.21 -13.58
C LYS A 175 -9.45 1.21 -13.34
N GLU A 176 -10.36 0.86 -12.44
CA GLU A 176 -11.54 1.64 -12.08
C GLU A 176 -11.76 1.59 -10.58
N GLU A 177 -12.10 2.71 -9.96
CA GLU A 177 -12.41 2.75 -8.53
C GLU A 177 -13.58 1.84 -8.16
N LYS A 178 -14.56 1.67 -9.06
CA LYS A 178 -15.67 0.75 -8.85
C LYS A 178 -15.22 -0.71 -8.77
N ALA A 179 -14.30 -1.13 -9.62
CA ALA A 179 -13.70 -2.46 -9.56
C ALA A 179 -12.86 -2.64 -8.30
N LEU A 180 -12.09 -1.63 -7.92
CA LEU A 180 -11.32 -1.63 -6.68
C LEU A 180 -12.21 -1.75 -5.44
N LEU A 181 -13.33 -1.06 -5.42
CA LEU A 181 -14.34 -1.16 -4.35
C LEU A 181 -14.88 -2.58 -4.22
N ASN A 182 -15.27 -3.21 -5.35
CA ASN A 182 -15.71 -4.60 -5.37
C ASN A 182 -14.65 -5.56 -4.83
N ALA A 183 -13.40 -5.38 -5.24
CA ALA A 183 -12.29 -6.23 -4.81
C ALA A 183 -12.02 -6.09 -3.31
N VAL A 184 -11.85 -4.87 -2.80
CA VAL A 184 -11.57 -4.67 -1.37
C VAL A 184 -12.75 -5.12 -0.49
N ALA A 185 -13.98 -4.97 -0.96
CA ALA A 185 -15.17 -5.38 -0.21
C ALA A 185 -15.31 -6.90 -0.11
N SER A 186 -14.89 -7.66 -1.13
CA SER A 186 -15.10 -9.12 -1.21
C SER A 186 -13.87 -9.96 -0.91
N VAL A 187 -12.66 -9.41 -1.08
CA VAL A 187 -11.41 -10.19 -0.99
C VAL A 187 -10.68 -9.95 0.34
N GLY A 188 -10.47 -8.72 0.71
CA GLY A 188 -9.60 -8.33 1.82
C GLY A 188 -8.72 -7.13 1.44
N PRO A 189 -7.63 -6.89 2.18
CA PRO A 189 -6.64 -5.87 1.82
C PRO A 189 -6.05 -6.09 0.43
N ILE A 190 -5.87 -4.99 -0.32
CA ILE A 190 -5.44 -4.98 -1.72
C ILE A 190 -4.13 -4.19 -1.85
N SER A 191 -3.16 -4.74 -2.57
CA SER A 191 -1.95 -4.00 -2.95
C SER A 191 -2.28 -2.98 -4.03
N VAL A 192 -1.88 -1.72 -3.82
CA VAL A 192 -2.10 -0.62 -4.76
C VAL A 192 -0.84 0.21 -4.96
N GLY A 193 -0.64 0.71 -6.18
CA GLY A 193 0.34 1.74 -6.49
C GLY A 193 -0.32 3.12 -6.45
N ILE A 194 0.38 4.12 -5.96
CA ILE A 194 -0.08 5.51 -5.88
C ILE A 194 1.02 6.49 -6.28
N ASP A 195 0.62 7.72 -6.63
CA ASP A 195 1.54 8.87 -6.64
C ASP A 195 1.66 9.43 -5.22
N ALA A 196 2.81 9.23 -4.61
CA ALA A 196 3.19 9.78 -3.30
C ALA A 196 4.32 10.82 -3.41
N SER A 197 4.51 11.42 -4.58
CA SER A 197 5.65 12.29 -4.88
C SER A 197 5.53 13.71 -4.34
N LEU A 198 4.36 14.10 -3.86
CA LEU A 198 4.07 15.47 -3.44
C LEU A 198 4.50 15.75 -2.01
N THR A 199 4.95 16.97 -1.75
CA THR A 199 5.29 17.43 -0.40
C THR A 199 4.12 17.35 0.56
N SER A 200 2.90 17.55 0.06
CA SER A 200 1.66 17.41 0.85
C SER A 200 1.46 15.97 1.35
N PHE A 201 1.88 14.97 0.57
CA PHE A 201 1.86 13.56 1.00
C PHE A 201 2.96 13.27 2.04
N GLN A 202 4.18 13.77 1.80
CA GLN A 202 5.32 13.61 2.72
C GLN A 202 4.96 14.07 4.14
N PHE A 203 4.24 15.19 4.28
CA PHE A 203 3.87 15.79 5.57
C PHE A 203 2.41 15.60 5.97
N TYR A 204 1.68 14.71 5.29
CA TYR A 204 0.29 14.39 5.65
C TYR A 204 0.17 14.04 7.14
N LYS A 205 -0.86 14.56 7.82
CA LYS A 205 -1.12 14.25 9.23
C LYS A 205 -2.49 13.62 9.48
N LYS A 206 -3.58 14.26 9.05
CA LYS A 206 -4.94 13.74 9.25
C LYS A 206 -5.94 14.40 8.29
N GLY A 207 -7.11 13.79 8.16
CA GLY A 207 -8.17 14.21 7.25
C GLY A 207 -8.14 13.46 5.93
N ILE A 208 -8.98 13.84 4.98
CA ILE A 208 -9.03 13.21 3.66
C ILE A 208 -8.03 13.89 2.73
N TYR A 209 -6.99 13.17 2.34
CA TYR A 209 -5.95 13.67 1.45
C TYR A 209 -6.49 13.88 0.04
N TYR A 210 -6.41 15.11 -0.42
CA TYR A 210 -6.69 15.52 -1.78
C TYR A 210 -5.74 16.64 -2.19
N ASP A 211 -4.99 16.42 -3.26
CA ASP A 211 -4.10 17.42 -3.87
C ASP A 211 -4.30 17.39 -5.38
N PRO A 212 -4.76 18.48 -6.01
CA PRO A 212 -5.07 18.50 -7.44
C PRO A 212 -3.86 18.20 -8.35
N ASP A 213 -2.64 18.31 -7.84
CA ASP A 213 -1.42 18.01 -8.57
C ASP A 213 -1.03 16.53 -8.52
N CYS A 214 -1.78 15.68 -7.80
CA CYS A 214 -1.51 14.25 -7.71
C CYS A 214 -1.82 13.55 -9.03
N SER A 215 -0.84 12.78 -9.54
CA SER A 215 -0.97 12.08 -10.83
C SER A 215 -1.79 10.79 -10.72
N THR A 216 -2.56 10.49 -11.75
CA THR A 216 -3.27 9.21 -11.89
C THR A 216 -2.43 8.14 -12.61
N GLU A 217 -1.29 8.51 -13.19
CA GLU A 217 -0.49 7.64 -14.06
C GLU A 217 0.95 7.46 -13.58
N ASN A 218 1.56 8.51 -13.02
CA ASN A 218 2.94 8.49 -12.56
C ASN A 218 3.02 7.96 -11.13
N LEU A 219 2.86 6.66 -10.97
CA LEU A 219 2.86 5.98 -9.68
C LEU A 219 4.30 5.68 -9.25
N ASP A 220 4.62 5.95 -7.99
CA ASP A 220 5.97 5.79 -7.45
C ASP A 220 6.02 5.09 -6.08
N HIS A 221 4.87 4.73 -5.50
CA HIS A 221 4.82 4.16 -4.16
C HIS A 221 3.79 3.02 -4.07
N GLY A 222 4.20 1.89 -3.50
CA GLY A 222 3.32 0.76 -3.21
C GLY A 222 2.81 0.82 -1.78
N VAL A 223 1.50 0.70 -1.59
CA VAL A 223 0.82 0.73 -0.29
C VAL A 223 -0.27 -0.33 -0.21
N LEU A 224 -0.93 -0.44 0.94
CA LEU A 224 -1.98 -1.43 1.18
C LEU A 224 -3.32 -0.75 1.43
N LEU A 225 -4.29 -1.02 0.57
CA LEU A 225 -5.67 -0.61 0.76
C LEU A 225 -6.35 -1.56 1.74
N VAL A 226 -6.77 -1.06 2.92
CA VAL A 226 -7.35 -1.88 3.99
C VAL A 226 -8.83 -1.61 4.25
N GLY A 227 -9.42 -0.66 3.56
CA GLY A 227 -10.83 -0.34 3.72
C GLY A 227 -11.24 0.95 3.03
N TYR A 228 -12.45 1.36 3.31
CA TYR A 228 -13.04 2.59 2.78
C TYR A 228 -14.17 3.06 3.69
N GLY A 229 -14.52 4.32 3.56
CA GLY A 229 -15.61 4.91 4.30
C GLY A 229 -15.91 6.33 3.85
N PHE A 230 -16.58 7.06 4.73
CA PHE A 230 -16.93 8.45 4.51
C PHE A 230 -16.95 9.23 5.83
N GLU A 231 -16.75 10.52 5.73
CA GLU A 231 -16.95 11.49 6.81
C GLU A 231 -18.20 12.32 6.51
N GLY A 232 -18.95 12.74 7.54
CA GLY A 232 -20.16 13.53 7.34
C GLY A 232 -21.29 12.75 6.67
N GLN A 233 -21.90 13.31 5.61
CA GLN A 233 -23.08 12.74 4.95
C GLN A 233 -22.76 11.84 3.74
N GLY A 234 -21.48 11.56 3.48
CA GLY A 234 -21.07 10.69 2.38
C GLY A 234 -21.22 11.32 1.00
N THR A 235 -21.08 12.64 0.90
CA THR A 235 -20.97 13.35 -0.38
C THR A 235 -19.67 13.02 -1.09
N ASN A 236 -19.52 13.37 -2.38
CA ASN A 236 -18.33 13.02 -3.17
C ASN A 236 -16.99 13.49 -2.57
N ASN A 237 -17.01 14.56 -1.75
CA ASN A 237 -15.79 15.07 -1.10
C ASN A 237 -15.54 14.48 0.29
N ASP A 238 -16.44 13.63 0.79
CA ASP A 238 -16.40 13.06 2.13
C ASP A 238 -15.98 11.58 2.12
N LYS A 239 -15.87 10.98 0.96
CA LYS A 239 -15.50 9.56 0.80
C LYS A 239 -13.99 9.39 0.78
N TYR A 240 -13.51 8.30 1.38
CA TYR A 240 -12.09 7.99 1.44
C TYR A 240 -11.80 6.50 1.27
N TRP A 241 -10.61 6.22 0.75
CA TRP A 241 -9.91 4.96 0.88
C TRP A 241 -9.05 4.98 2.13
N LEU A 242 -9.08 3.90 2.93
CA LEU A 242 -8.22 3.75 4.08
C LEU A 242 -6.98 2.95 3.69
N VAL A 243 -5.82 3.56 3.80
CA VAL A 243 -4.56 3.05 3.27
C VAL A 243 -3.52 2.91 4.38
N LYS A 244 -2.92 1.73 4.48
CA LYS A 244 -1.77 1.44 5.34
C LYS A 244 -0.48 1.78 4.61
N ASN A 245 0.35 2.64 5.20
CA ASN A 245 1.69 2.95 4.71
C ASN A 245 2.76 2.16 5.47
N SER A 246 3.99 2.22 4.98
CA SER A 246 5.17 1.54 5.53
C SER A 246 6.25 2.51 6.03
N TRP A 247 5.83 3.66 6.58
CA TRP A 247 6.72 4.70 7.08
C TRP A 247 6.69 4.87 8.60
N GLY A 248 6.26 3.82 9.31
CA GLY A 248 6.12 3.82 10.76
C GLY A 248 4.89 4.60 11.25
N GLU A 249 4.61 4.48 12.54
CA GLU A 249 3.44 5.12 13.18
C GLU A 249 3.58 6.64 13.35
N GLY A 250 4.78 7.18 13.22
CA GLY A 250 5.03 8.62 13.31
C GLY A 250 4.49 9.43 12.13
N TRP A 251 4.26 8.78 10.99
CA TRP A 251 3.71 9.40 9.81
C TRP A 251 2.18 9.27 9.79
N GLY A 252 1.50 10.34 9.32
CA GLY A 252 0.06 10.32 9.10
C GLY A 252 -0.76 10.04 10.36
N MET A 253 -1.81 9.29 10.20
CA MET A 253 -2.71 8.84 11.27
C MET A 253 -2.22 7.50 11.84
N LYS A 254 -1.19 7.54 12.67
CA LYS A 254 -0.53 6.33 13.20
C LYS A 254 -0.11 5.35 12.09
N GLY A 255 0.47 5.89 11.02
CA GLY A 255 0.94 5.12 9.87
C GLY A 255 -0.09 4.92 8.75
N TYR A 256 -1.31 5.39 8.92
CA TYR A 256 -2.41 5.32 7.94
C TYR A 256 -2.70 6.68 7.30
N ILE A 257 -3.33 6.63 6.13
CA ILE A 257 -3.84 7.80 5.41
C ILE A 257 -5.24 7.52 4.89
N LYS A 258 -6.12 8.51 4.97
CA LYS A 258 -7.39 8.56 4.24
C LYS A 258 -7.17 9.28 2.93
N MET A 259 -7.32 8.61 1.82
CA MET A 259 -7.17 9.18 0.48
C MET A 259 -8.53 9.41 -0.17
N ALA A 260 -8.70 10.52 -0.87
CA ALA A 260 -9.94 10.86 -1.55
C ALA A 260 -10.44 9.73 -2.45
N LYS A 261 -11.70 9.35 -2.29
CA LYS A 261 -12.37 8.29 -3.03
C LYS A 261 -13.45 8.87 -3.94
N ASP A 262 -13.61 8.27 -5.12
CA ASP A 262 -14.57 8.70 -6.15
C ASP A 262 -14.36 10.15 -6.62
N ARG A 263 -13.08 10.54 -6.67
CA ARG A 263 -12.62 11.83 -7.20
C ARG A 263 -11.63 11.62 -8.34
N ASN A 264 -12.11 11.01 -9.43
CA ASN A 264 -11.35 10.79 -10.67
C ASN A 264 -10.08 9.96 -10.46
N ASN A 265 -10.16 8.86 -9.74
CA ASN A 265 -9.00 7.98 -9.47
C ASN A 265 -7.82 8.76 -8.89
N HIS A 266 -8.07 9.50 -7.82
CA HIS A 266 -7.10 10.41 -7.21
C HIS A 266 -5.80 9.69 -6.82
N CYS A 267 -4.66 10.25 -7.19
CA CYS A 267 -3.32 9.67 -7.04
C CYS A 267 -3.14 8.29 -7.71
N GLY A 268 -4.03 7.91 -8.63
CA GLY A 268 -3.94 6.67 -9.38
C GLY A 268 -4.18 5.40 -8.55
N ILE A 269 -4.90 5.48 -7.44
CA ILE A 269 -5.08 4.36 -6.51
C ILE A 269 -5.68 3.11 -7.15
N ALA A 270 -6.49 3.26 -8.21
CA ALA A 270 -7.06 2.15 -8.96
C ALA A 270 -6.25 1.78 -10.22
N SER A 271 -5.12 2.45 -10.49
CA SER A 271 -4.37 2.26 -11.75
C SER A 271 -3.47 1.03 -11.75
N ALA A 272 -3.03 0.56 -10.58
CA ALA A 272 -2.16 -0.62 -10.44
C ALA A 272 -2.51 -1.35 -9.13
N ALA A 273 -3.63 -2.05 -9.14
CA ALA A 273 -4.14 -2.80 -7.99
C ALA A 273 -4.13 -4.30 -8.28
N SER A 274 -3.69 -5.08 -7.29
CA SER A 274 -3.65 -6.54 -7.37
C SER A 274 -3.70 -7.18 -5.99
N PHE A 275 -3.94 -8.49 -5.96
CA PHE A 275 -3.90 -9.28 -4.74
C PHE A 275 -3.45 -10.71 -5.02
N PRO A 276 -2.79 -11.40 -4.06
CA PRO A 276 -2.37 -12.78 -4.23
C PRO A 276 -3.56 -13.75 -4.10
N THR A 277 -3.52 -14.84 -4.86
CA THR A 277 -4.46 -15.98 -4.73
C THR A 277 -3.84 -17.08 -3.89
N VAL A 278 -4.49 -17.51 -2.81
CA VAL A 278 -3.97 -18.49 -1.84
C VAL A 278 -4.80 -19.75 -1.75
#